data_51257925b99d28e8ffc1b67e699b8859
#
_entry.id   51257925b99d28e8ffc1b67e699b8859
#
_cell.length_a   1.000
_cell.length_b   1.000
_cell.length_c   1.000
_cell.angle_alpha   90.00
_cell.angle_beta   90.00
_cell.angle_gamma   90.00
#
_symmetry.space_group_name_H-M   'P 1'
#
loop_
_entity.id
_entity.type
_entity.pdbx_description
1 polymer ?
#
loop_
_entity_poly.entity_id
_entity_poly.type
_entity_poly.pdbx_seq_one_letter_code
_entity_poly.pdbx_strand_id
1 'polypeptide(L)'
;MIKERLCVLISGRGSNLLSIIKSCREKDFPAKVKLIVSNNPNASGLRYAKQYKIPFKVITKNFENTLLKQLQKNQIEILCLAGFMKVLSKNFIDLFFNMILNIHPSLLPKYKGLNTHQRALKNKEKF
;
A
#
# COMPACT_ATOMS: atom_id res chain seq x y z
N MET A 1 -18.93 -6.66 -7.35
CA MET A 1 -17.64 -7.18 -6.89
C MET A 1 -17.22 -6.48 -5.61
N ILE A 2 -16.84 -7.23 -4.59
CA ILE A 2 -16.28 -6.69 -3.37
C ILE A 2 -14.79 -6.50 -3.59
N LYS A 3 -14.31 -5.27 -3.46
CA LYS A 3 -12.90 -4.97 -3.67
C LYS A 3 -12.11 -5.13 -2.38
N GLU A 4 -10.92 -5.70 -2.47
CA GLU A 4 -10.01 -5.79 -1.34
C GLU A 4 -9.50 -4.40 -0.94
N ARG A 5 -9.30 -4.19 0.34
CA ARG A 5 -8.91 -2.88 0.88
C ARG A 5 -7.41 -2.78 0.97
N LEU A 6 -6.85 -1.80 0.26
CA LEU A 6 -5.41 -1.55 0.22
C LEU A 6 -5.03 -0.39 1.13
N CYS A 7 -3.88 -0.52 1.77
CA CYS A 7 -3.14 0.62 2.28
C CYS A 7 -1.85 0.74 1.47
N VAL A 8 -1.53 1.94 1.01
CA VAL A 8 -0.32 2.18 0.22
C VAL A 8 0.65 3.01 1.04
N LEU A 9 1.88 2.51 1.22
CA LEU A 9 2.95 3.23 1.91
C LEU A 9 3.83 3.93 0.88
N ILE A 10 4.09 5.21 1.11
CA ILE A 10 4.94 6.03 0.24
C ILE A 10 5.94 6.82 1.06
N SER A 11 7.04 7.22 0.43
CA SER A 11 8.03 8.12 1.05
C SER A 11 8.32 9.35 0.21
N GLY A 12 7.99 9.34 -1.07
CA GLY A 12 8.39 10.38 -2.02
C GLY A 12 7.27 10.83 -2.95
N ARG A 13 7.59 10.87 -4.25
CA ARG A 13 6.72 11.51 -5.25
C ARG A 13 5.40 10.78 -5.50
N GLY A 14 5.35 9.50 -5.26
CA GLY A 14 4.11 8.75 -5.39
C GLY A 14 3.71 8.44 -6.82
N SER A 15 4.65 8.33 -7.76
CA SER A 15 4.30 7.94 -9.14
C SER A 15 3.66 6.55 -9.17
N ASN A 16 4.17 5.62 -8.38
CA ASN A 16 3.56 4.30 -8.27
C ASN A 16 2.19 4.37 -7.58
N LEU A 17 2.06 5.24 -6.58
CA LEU A 17 0.77 5.47 -5.93
C LEU A 17 -0.28 5.93 -6.94
N LEU A 18 0.07 6.90 -7.79
CA LEU A 18 -0.88 7.40 -8.79
C LEU A 18 -1.34 6.27 -9.72
N SER A 19 -0.41 5.44 -10.18
CA SER A 19 -0.75 4.32 -11.05
C SER A 19 -1.66 3.31 -10.33
N ILE A 20 -1.40 3.05 -9.04
CA ILE A 20 -2.24 2.16 -8.25
C ILE A 20 -3.66 2.74 -8.12
N ILE A 21 -3.76 4.04 -7.80
CA ILE A 21 -5.06 4.69 -7.67
C ILE A 21 -5.86 4.57 -8.98
N LYS A 22 -5.21 4.86 -10.11
CA LYS A 22 -5.88 4.80 -11.41
C LYS A 22 -6.35 3.38 -11.74
N SER A 23 -5.52 2.38 -11.47
CA SER A 23 -5.90 0.99 -11.68
C SER A 23 -7.08 0.58 -10.81
N CYS A 24 -7.06 1.00 -9.54
CA CYS A 24 -8.13 0.65 -8.60
C CYS A 24 -9.46 1.30 -8.95
N ARG A 25 -9.45 2.36 -9.74
CA ARG A 25 -10.67 3.04 -10.15
C ARG A 25 -11.37 2.32 -11.31
N GLU A 26 -10.70 1.38 -11.93
CA GLU A 26 -11.34 0.59 -12.98
C GLU A 26 -12.37 -0.35 -12.35
N LYS A 27 -13.51 -0.50 -13.03
CA LYS A 27 -14.65 -1.22 -12.48
C LYS A 27 -14.33 -2.65 -12.08
N ASP A 28 -13.54 -3.34 -12.89
CA ASP A 28 -13.26 -4.76 -12.68
C ASP A 28 -11.98 -5.02 -11.89
N PHE A 29 -11.30 -3.97 -11.44
CA PHE A 29 -10.10 -4.16 -10.65
C PHE A 29 -10.47 -4.66 -9.25
N PRO A 30 -9.77 -5.69 -8.73
CA PRO A 30 -10.22 -6.38 -7.50
C PRO A 30 -9.88 -5.67 -6.19
N ALA A 31 -9.36 -4.45 -6.23
CA ALA A 31 -8.91 -3.75 -5.03
C ALA A 31 -9.25 -2.27 -5.10
N LYS A 32 -9.24 -1.62 -3.92
CA LYS A 32 -9.42 -0.18 -3.80
C LYS A 32 -8.43 0.37 -2.77
N VAL A 33 -7.96 1.60 -2.98
CA VAL A 33 -7.08 2.25 -2.02
C VAL A 33 -7.94 2.87 -0.93
N LYS A 34 -7.84 2.32 0.27
CA LYS A 34 -8.61 2.80 1.41
C LYS A 34 -7.82 3.76 2.29
N LEU A 35 -6.50 3.62 2.33
CA LEU A 35 -5.64 4.43 3.19
C LEU A 35 -4.29 4.62 2.53
N ILE A 36 -3.73 5.81 2.66
CA ILE A 36 -2.37 6.11 2.22
C ILE A 36 -1.58 6.53 3.45
N VAL A 37 -0.39 5.97 3.64
CA VAL A 37 0.46 6.31 4.77
C VAL A 37 1.84 6.69 4.25
N SER A 38 2.40 7.76 4.81
CA SER A 38 3.77 8.16 4.52
C SER A 38 4.57 8.28 5.83
N ASN A 39 5.84 7.95 5.75
CA ASN A 39 6.78 8.21 6.85
C ASN A 39 7.45 9.58 6.69
N ASN A 40 7.11 10.33 5.65
CA ASN A 40 7.70 11.62 5.35
C ASN A 40 6.60 12.66 5.16
N PRO A 41 6.52 13.70 6.04
CA PRO A 41 5.47 14.71 5.91
C PRO A 41 5.60 15.55 4.64
N ASN A 42 6.79 15.54 4.02
CA ASN A 42 7.04 16.29 2.80
C ASN A 42 6.90 15.45 1.53
N ALA A 43 6.40 14.23 1.65
CA ALA A 43 6.19 13.37 0.48
C ALA A 43 5.19 14.02 -0.48
N SER A 44 5.66 14.40 -1.67
CA SER A 44 4.80 15.09 -2.63
C SER A 44 3.67 14.18 -3.15
N GLY A 45 3.83 12.86 -3.05
CA GLY A 45 2.77 11.92 -3.41
C GLY A 45 1.51 12.07 -2.58
N LEU A 46 1.60 12.69 -1.39
CA LEU A 46 0.42 12.93 -0.56
C LEU A 46 -0.62 13.82 -1.27
N ARG A 47 -0.21 14.59 -2.27
CA ARG A 47 -1.14 15.38 -3.08
C ARG A 47 -2.19 14.50 -3.76
N TYR A 48 -1.83 13.26 -4.10
CA TYR A 48 -2.77 12.36 -4.74
C TYR A 48 -3.85 11.87 -3.77
N ALA A 49 -3.51 11.73 -2.49
CA ALA A 49 -4.51 11.41 -1.47
C ALA A 49 -5.56 12.51 -1.41
N LYS A 50 -5.13 13.76 -1.43
CA LYS A 50 -6.05 14.90 -1.41
C LYS A 50 -6.85 14.99 -2.71
N GLN A 51 -6.19 14.82 -3.85
CA GLN A 51 -6.83 14.92 -5.15
C GLN A 51 -7.95 13.88 -5.32
N TYR A 52 -7.71 12.65 -4.88
CA TYR A 52 -8.66 11.55 -5.04
C TYR A 52 -9.49 11.30 -3.79
N LYS A 53 -9.39 12.19 -2.79
CA LYS A 53 -10.19 12.14 -1.56
C LYS A 53 -10.03 10.82 -0.81
N ILE A 54 -8.80 10.35 -0.72
CA ILE A 54 -8.46 9.13 0.00
C ILE A 54 -7.89 9.51 1.36
N PRO A 55 -8.35 8.91 2.46
CA PRO A 55 -7.78 9.19 3.78
C PRO A 55 -6.28 8.91 3.81
N PHE A 56 -5.52 9.75 4.49
CA PHE A 56 -4.08 9.56 4.60
C PHE A 56 -3.58 9.89 6.00
N LYS A 57 -2.44 9.32 6.35
CA LYS A 57 -1.76 9.56 7.62
C LYS A 57 -0.28 9.76 7.36
N VAL A 58 0.34 10.65 8.13
CA VAL A 58 1.79 10.78 8.18
C VAL A 58 2.24 10.28 9.54
N ILE A 59 3.12 9.29 9.55
CA ILE A 59 3.61 8.67 10.78
C ILE A 59 5.12 8.81 10.82
N THR A 60 5.62 9.61 11.78
CA THR A 60 7.05 9.89 11.89
C THR A 60 7.69 9.25 13.12
N LYS A 61 6.89 8.83 14.10
CA LYS A 61 7.38 8.19 15.33
C LYS A 61 6.62 6.92 15.58
N ASN A 62 7.27 5.91 16.16
CA ASN A 62 6.66 4.61 16.42
C ASN A 62 5.96 4.07 15.18
N PHE A 63 6.66 4.15 14.06
CA PHE A 63 6.02 3.93 12.76
C PHE A 63 5.24 2.61 12.71
N GLU A 64 5.91 1.50 13.03
CA GLU A 64 5.30 0.19 12.86
C GLU A 64 4.11 -0.05 13.79
N ASN A 65 4.23 0.34 15.06
CA ASN A 65 3.13 0.17 16.01
C ASN A 65 1.91 1.01 15.62
N THR A 66 2.15 2.26 15.23
CA THR A 66 1.08 3.15 14.81
C THR A 66 0.45 2.66 13.51
N LEU A 67 1.29 2.19 12.58
CA LEU A 67 0.80 1.63 11.32
C LEU A 67 -0.10 0.43 11.56
N LEU A 68 0.33 -0.51 12.42
CA LEU A 68 -0.49 -1.70 12.71
C LEU A 68 -1.88 -1.32 13.21
N LYS A 69 -1.97 -0.31 14.09
CA LYS A 69 -3.27 0.15 14.57
C LYS A 69 -4.13 0.71 13.45
N GLN A 70 -3.53 1.47 12.55
CA GLN A 70 -4.26 2.01 11.40
C GLN A 70 -4.72 0.93 10.44
N LEU A 71 -3.89 -0.08 10.22
CA LEU A 71 -4.24 -1.19 9.35
C LEU A 71 -5.43 -1.99 9.91
N GLN A 72 -5.44 -2.21 11.22
CA GLN A 72 -6.55 -2.89 11.88
C GLN A 72 -7.83 -2.05 11.84
N LYS A 73 -7.70 -0.78 12.19
CA LYS A 73 -8.85 0.13 12.21
C LYS A 73 -9.54 0.23 10.86
N ASN A 74 -8.76 0.23 9.79
CA ASN A 74 -9.28 0.35 8.43
C ASN A 74 -9.52 -0.99 7.75
N GLN A 75 -9.33 -2.08 8.48
CA GLN A 75 -9.55 -3.43 7.97
C GLN A 75 -8.78 -3.70 6.68
N ILE A 76 -7.52 -3.29 6.67
CA ILE A 76 -6.67 -3.40 5.48
C ILE A 76 -6.32 -4.86 5.23
N GLU A 77 -6.48 -5.29 4.00
CA GLU A 77 -6.21 -6.66 3.58
C GLU A 77 -4.89 -6.79 2.83
N ILE A 78 -4.46 -5.73 2.15
CA ILE A 78 -3.21 -5.73 1.39
C ILE A 78 -2.46 -4.45 1.69
N LEU A 79 -1.20 -4.58 2.07
CA LEU A 79 -0.30 -3.46 2.29
C LEU A 79 0.62 -3.36 1.08
N CYS A 80 0.57 -2.24 0.36
CA CYS A 80 1.39 -2.01 -0.82
C CYS A 80 2.53 -1.06 -0.50
N LEU A 81 3.75 -1.47 -0.80
CA LEU A 81 4.92 -0.62 -0.65
C LEU A 81 5.22 0.01 -2.00
N ALA A 82 4.95 1.30 -2.14
CA ALA A 82 5.06 2.02 -3.41
C ALA A 82 6.14 3.10 -3.30
N GLY A 83 7.40 2.71 -3.52
CA GLY A 83 8.52 3.61 -3.34
C GLY A 83 8.73 3.97 -1.88
N PHE A 84 8.46 3.06 -0.98
CA PHE A 84 8.60 3.27 0.45
C PHE A 84 10.06 3.05 0.86
N MET A 85 10.65 4.02 1.54
CA MET A 85 12.10 4.06 1.78
C MET A 85 12.51 3.54 3.15
N LYS A 86 11.60 2.96 3.92
CA LYS A 86 11.89 2.40 5.23
C LYS A 86 11.75 0.89 5.17
N VAL A 87 12.69 0.17 5.78
CA VAL A 87 12.62 -1.29 5.87
C VAL A 87 11.69 -1.67 7.01
N LEU A 88 10.71 -2.52 6.72
CA LEU A 88 9.81 -3.05 7.72
C LEU A 88 10.49 -4.21 8.46
N SER A 89 10.37 -4.24 9.77
CA SER A 89 11.01 -5.27 10.57
C SER A 89 10.32 -6.62 10.38
N LYS A 90 11.07 -7.69 10.67
CA LYS A 90 10.50 -9.03 10.68
C LYS A 90 9.32 -9.12 11.64
N ASN A 91 9.43 -8.46 12.80
CA ASN A 91 8.38 -8.46 13.80
C ASN A 91 7.08 -7.87 13.24
N PHE A 92 7.19 -6.74 12.53
CA PHE A 92 6.02 -6.15 11.88
C PHE A 92 5.40 -7.11 10.88
N ILE A 93 6.24 -7.71 10.02
CA ILE A 93 5.77 -8.63 8.99
C ILE A 93 5.05 -9.83 9.61
N ASP A 94 5.56 -10.33 10.72
CA ASP A 94 4.93 -11.46 11.40
C ASP A 94 3.61 -11.08 12.06
N LEU A 95 3.48 -9.84 12.55
CA LEU A 95 2.26 -9.37 13.18
C LEU A 95 1.17 -8.98 12.19
N PHE A 96 1.55 -8.58 10.99
CA PHE A 96 0.59 -8.27 9.95
C PHE A 96 0.31 -9.55 9.15
N PHE A 97 -0.78 -10.24 9.49
CA PHE A 97 -1.09 -11.54 8.91
C PHE A 97 -1.55 -11.49 7.46
N ASN A 98 -1.90 -10.33 6.98
CA ASN A 98 -2.40 -10.19 5.62
C ASN A 98 -1.23 -10.01 4.64
N MET A 99 -1.54 -9.68 3.41
CA MET A 99 -0.58 -9.66 2.33
C MET A 99 0.18 -8.35 2.25
N ILE A 100 1.48 -8.42 1.96
CA ILE A 100 2.31 -7.25 1.70
C ILE A 100 2.86 -7.37 0.28
N LEU A 101 2.67 -6.32 -0.52
CA LEU A 101 3.15 -6.26 -1.90
C LEU A 101 4.19 -5.14 -2.03
N ASN A 102 5.33 -5.46 -2.65
CA ASN A 102 6.29 -4.45 -3.04
C ASN A 102 6.08 -4.16 -4.52
N ILE A 103 5.62 -2.94 -4.83
CA ILE A 103 5.18 -2.59 -6.17
C ILE A 103 6.33 -2.02 -6.99
N HIS A 104 6.59 -2.65 -8.14
CA HIS A 104 7.55 -2.14 -9.12
C HIS A 104 6.80 -1.47 -10.26
N PRO A 105 7.32 -0.36 -10.80
CA PRO A 105 6.63 0.36 -11.88
C PRO A 105 6.30 -0.51 -13.08
N SER A 106 7.18 -1.46 -13.40
CA SER A 106 6.98 -2.33 -14.56
C SER A 106 5.82 -3.29 -14.42
N LEU A 107 5.31 -3.49 -13.19
CA LEU A 107 4.20 -4.40 -12.94
C LEU A 107 2.84 -3.72 -13.00
N LEU A 108 2.80 -2.39 -12.85
CA LEU A 108 1.54 -1.68 -12.71
C LEU A 108 0.67 -1.73 -13.97
N PRO A 109 1.20 -1.63 -15.20
CA PRO A 109 0.35 -1.78 -16.38
C PRO A 109 -0.21 -3.18 -16.54
N LYS A 110 0.35 -4.13 -15.81
CA LYS A 110 -0.05 -5.52 -15.88
C LYS A 110 -0.71 -5.95 -14.57
N TYR A 111 -1.70 -5.18 -14.15
CA TYR A 111 -2.37 -5.47 -12.88
C TYR A 111 -2.94 -6.88 -12.82
N LYS A 112 -3.16 -7.52 -13.97
CA LYS A 112 -3.59 -8.92 -14.00
C LYS A 112 -2.61 -9.83 -13.28
N GLY A 113 -1.34 -9.42 -13.18
CA GLY A 113 -0.36 -10.15 -12.43
C GLY A 113 -0.52 -10.02 -10.92
N LEU A 114 -1.42 -9.17 -10.45
CA LEU A 114 -1.58 -8.95 -9.02
C LEU A 114 -1.86 -10.24 -8.26
N ASN A 115 -2.75 -11.07 -8.76
CA ASN A 115 -3.07 -12.33 -8.09
C ASN A 115 -1.85 -13.27 -8.03
N THR A 116 -1.07 -13.31 -9.09
CA THR A 116 0.17 -14.11 -9.11
C THR A 116 1.16 -13.59 -8.09
N HIS A 117 1.34 -12.27 -8.05
CA HIS A 117 2.23 -11.65 -7.07
C HIS A 117 1.73 -11.85 -5.65
N GLN A 118 0.42 -11.83 -5.45
CA GLN A 118 -0.15 -12.11 -4.15
C GLN A 118 0.27 -13.49 -3.64
N ARG A 119 0.17 -14.50 -4.49
CA ARG A 119 0.55 -15.86 -4.09
C ARG A 119 2.02 -15.95 -3.71
N ALA A 120 2.89 -15.34 -4.51
CA ALA A 120 4.33 -15.33 -4.20
C ALA A 120 4.59 -14.65 -2.87
N LEU A 121 3.94 -13.54 -2.60
CA LEU A 121 4.14 -12.77 -1.39
C LEU A 121 3.54 -13.43 -0.16
N LYS A 122 2.47 -14.21 -0.32
CA LYS A 122 1.94 -15.00 0.78
C LYS A 122 2.99 -15.94 1.34
N ASN A 123 3.88 -16.42 0.50
CA ASN A 123 4.98 -17.28 0.92
C ASN A 123 6.15 -16.48 1.49
N LYS A 124 6.04 -15.17 1.53
CA LYS A 124 7.05 -14.26 2.09
C LYS A 124 8.40 -14.37 1.40
N GLU A 125 8.40 -14.69 0.13
CA GLU A 125 9.65 -14.87 -0.61
C GLU A 125 10.18 -13.59 -1.22
N LYS A 126 9.39 -12.52 -1.25
CA LYS A 126 9.72 -11.30 -1.98
C LYS A 126 10.11 -10.13 -1.09
N PHE A 127 10.35 -10.37 0.17
CA PHE A 127 10.78 -9.31 1.10
C PHE A 127 12.24 -9.33 1.45
#